data_121d1f1d9c70a5458ecb44d5fb1b0c02
#
_entry.id   121d1f1d9c70a5458ecb44d5fb1b0c02
#
_cell.length_a   1.000
_cell.length_b   1.000
_cell.length_c   1.000
_cell.angle_alpha   90.00
_cell.angle_beta   90.00
_cell.angle_gamma   90.00
#
_symmetry.space_group_name_H-M   'P 1'
#
loop_
_entity.id
_entity.type
_entity.pdbx_description
1 polymer ?
#
loop_
_entity_poly.entity_id
_entity_poly.type
_entity_poly.pdbx_seq_one_letter_code
_entity_poly.pdbx_strand_id
1 'polypeptide(L)'
;MVIFSRELVMDPEENIAGYFAAAQIDRLPEQLSRPRNTLSALNVSQRRRNYERCVAATEIWRAADTSEGRRTALNEFKANRGDDDLGVSEIMDPFLQRDMNRLPLSEIEYALDQLGVQDFRNGILSGDERSALDRDGYLDLGQLLGRNQLREMRDRYDALIKKEGANPENAESKGIGRLIDTVVKPINFDGLLDPIFMHPRLLAAVRHILGIHFKFIGSNFHCALPGYGHQGIHADFVWGVKDQPQVVNAVWLIDEFTEDNGATRVVPGTHLSGVHPSGDLVNGEPRDLNASIHEEVKLTGKAGSCFVYNAHLWHGGTQNCTNRLRRAQHCFFGRSQIPSSTDVPNVIDKDVYRRLGRIERAILDIG
;
A
#
# COMPACT_ATOMS: atom_id res chain seq x y z
N MET A 1 -7.67 0.05 -0.63
CA MET A 1 -8.06 0.03 0.79
C MET A 1 -9.55 -0.10 1.08
N VAL A 2 -10.48 0.26 0.22
CA VAL A 2 -11.93 -0.04 0.40
C VAL A 2 -12.22 -1.56 0.46
N ILE A 3 -11.30 -2.37 0.05
CA ILE A 3 -11.47 -3.82 -0.11
C ILE A 3 -11.28 -4.59 1.19
N PHE A 4 -10.68 -3.99 2.21
CA PHE A 4 -10.33 -4.69 3.45
C PHE A 4 -11.33 -4.52 4.61
N SER A 5 -12.41 -3.76 4.44
CA SER A 5 -13.34 -3.46 5.52
C SER A 5 -14.60 -4.34 5.59
N ARG A 6 -14.67 -5.44 4.85
CA ARG A 6 -15.74 -6.43 5.07
C ARG A 6 -15.19 -7.62 5.83
N GLU A 7 -15.71 -7.80 7.02
CA GLU A 7 -15.61 -8.95 7.89
C GLU A 7 -15.43 -10.26 7.11
N LEU A 8 -14.18 -10.68 6.99
CA LEU A 8 -13.84 -12.03 6.61
C LEU A 8 -13.07 -12.60 7.81
N VAL A 9 -13.80 -13.19 8.74
CA VAL A 9 -13.27 -14.24 9.60
C VAL A 9 -12.91 -15.38 8.65
N MET A 10 -11.68 -15.40 8.18
CA MET A 10 -11.19 -16.42 7.26
C MET A 10 -9.80 -16.86 7.71
N ASP A 11 -9.61 -18.17 7.66
CA ASP A 11 -8.32 -18.83 7.79
C ASP A 11 -7.24 -18.05 7.02
N PRO A 12 -6.05 -17.79 7.60
CA PRO A 12 -4.95 -17.12 6.91
C PRO A 12 -4.64 -17.71 5.54
N GLU A 13 -4.89 -18.99 5.33
CA GLU A 13 -4.69 -19.67 4.07
C GLU A 13 -5.84 -19.45 3.06
N GLU A 14 -7.07 -19.25 3.49
CA GLU A 14 -8.19 -18.83 2.62
C GLU A 14 -8.07 -17.39 2.13
N ASN A 15 -7.41 -16.56 2.86
CA ASN A 15 -7.16 -15.19 2.52
C ASN A 15 -6.33 -15.00 1.23
N ILE A 16 -5.36 -15.85 0.85
CA ILE A 16 -4.50 -15.68 -0.34
C ILE A 16 -5.35 -15.55 -1.62
N ALA A 17 -6.23 -16.47 -1.82
CA ALA A 17 -7.15 -16.44 -2.95
C ALA A 17 -8.18 -15.29 -2.82
N GLY A 18 -8.63 -15.01 -1.59
CA GLY A 18 -9.54 -13.91 -1.28
C GLY A 18 -8.98 -12.52 -1.58
N TYR A 19 -7.70 -12.29 -1.31
CA TYR A 19 -7.03 -11.03 -1.64
C TYR A 19 -7.05 -10.76 -3.15
N PHE A 20 -6.58 -11.71 -3.96
CA PHE A 20 -6.57 -11.54 -5.41
C PHE A 20 -7.98 -11.42 -5.97
N ALA A 21 -8.93 -12.18 -5.45
CA ALA A 21 -10.33 -12.09 -5.85
C ALA A 21 -10.95 -10.73 -5.44
N ALA A 22 -10.72 -10.26 -4.22
CA ALA A 22 -11.25 -8.99 -3.74
C ALA A 22 -10.59 -7.78 -4.40
N ALA A 23 -9.28 -7.80 -4.63
CA ALA A 23 -8.58 -6.74 -5.34
C ALA A 23 -9.06 -6.56 -6.79
N GLN A 24 -9.69 -7.58 -7.35
CA GLN A 24 -10.18 -7.59 -8.73
C GLN A 24 -11.67 -7.34 -8.86
N ILE A 25 -12.48 -7.81 -7.91
CA ILE A 25 -13.96 -7.75 -8.01
C ILE A 25 -14.46 -6.33 -8.24
N ASP A 26 -13.80 -5.33 -7.66
CA ASP A 26 -14.20 -3.93 -7.84
C ASP A 26 -13.64 -3.26 -9.12
N ARG A 27 -12.81 -3.97 -9.90
CA ARG A 27 -12.09 -3.40 -11.06
C ARG A 27 -12.21 -4.20 -12.35
N LEU A 28 -12.77 -5.40 -12.29
CA LEU A 28 -12.94 -6.23 -13.48
C LEU A 28 -14.17 -5.82 -14.29
N PRO A 29 -14.09 -5.83 -15.64
CA PRO A 29 -15.29 -5.83 -16.46
C PRO A 29 -16.25 -6.93 -16.02
N GLU A 30 -17.55 -6.69 -16.11
CA GLU A 30 -18.61 -7.66 -15.71
C GLU A 30 -18.40 -9.09 -16.22
N GLN A 31 -17.66 -9.25 -17.32
CA GLN A 31 -17.32 -10.56 -17.91
C GLN A 31 -16.33 -11.40 -17.07
N LEU A 32 -15.62 -10.78 -16.13
CA LEU A 32 -14.66 -11.46 -15.24
C LEU A 32 -15.17 -11.59 -13.80
N SER A 33 -16.35 -11.08 -13.50
CA SER A 33 -17.04 -11.30 -12.23
C SER A 33 -17.58 -12.73 -12.09
N ARG A 34 -16.85 -13.70 -12.61
CA ARG A 34 -17.14 -15.12 -12.44
C ARG A 34 -16.79 -15.60 -11.05
N PRO A 35 -17.45 -16.62 -10.62
CA PRO A 35 -17.96 -16.74 -9.27
C PRO A 35 -16.85 -17.01 -8.26
N ARG A 36 -17.00 -16.41 -7.09
CA ARG A 36 -16.34 -16.82 -5.84
C ARG A 36 -16.25 -18.34 -5.63
N ASN A 37 -17.03 -19.10 -6.38
CA ASN A 37 -17.13 -20.56 -6.30
C ASN A 37 -15.96 -21.33 -6.92
N THR A 38 -15.21 -20.79 -7.88
CA THR A 38 -14.07 -21.49 -8.48
C THR A 38 -12.85 -21.54 -7.56
N LEU A 39 -12.60 -20.45 -6.82
CA LEU A 39 -11.50 -20.43 -5.84
C LEU A 39 -11.81 -21.27 -4.60
N SER A 40 -13.08 -21.37 -4.20
CA SER A 40 -13.50 -22.25 -3.11
C SER A 40 -13.40 -23.73 -3.42
N ALA A 41 -13.31 -24.12 -4.70
CA ALA A 41 -13.15 -25.51 -5.11
C ALA A 41 -11.73 -26.05 -4.91
N LEU A 42 -10.71 -25.18 -4.83
CA LEU A 42 -9.33 -25.58 -4.55
C LEU A 42 -9.12 -25.76 -3.05
N ASN A 43 -8.45 -26.85 -2.67
CA ASN A 43 -8.01 -26.98 -1.28
C ASN A 43 -6.86 -25.99 -1.00
N VAL A 44 -6.64 -25.72 0.29
CA VAL A 44 -5.66 -24.73 0.78
C VAL A 44 -4.26 -24.96 0.21
N SER A 45 -3.81 -26.22 0.17
CA SER A 45 -2.46 -26.56 -0.33
C SER A 45 -2.33 -26.31 -1.84
N GLN A 46 -3.40 -26.48 -2.62
CA GLN A 46 -3.42 -26.17 -4.05
C GLN A 46 -3.37 -24.66 -4.27
N ARG A 47 -4.15 -23.89 -3.49
CA ARG A 47 -4.15 -22.41 -3.54
C ARG A 47 -2.76 -21.85 -3.23
N ARG A 48 -2.11 -22.38 -2.21
CA ARG A 48 -0.76 -21.96 -1.82
C ARG A 48 0.26 -22.25 -2.92
N ARG A 49 0.26 -23.47 -3.49
CA ARG A 49 1.15 -23.81 -4.61
C ARG A 49 0.92 -22.92 -5.83
N ASN A 50 -0.32 -22.64 -6.17
CA ASN A 50 -0.65 -21.78 -7.29
C ASN A 50 -0.15 -20.34 -7.05
N TYR A 51 -0.32 -19.82 -5.84
CA TYR A 51 0.23 -18.52 -5.46
C TYR A 51 1.76 -18.49 -5.59
N GLU A 52 2.46 -19.45 -5.01
CA GLU A 52 3.93 -19.55 -5.07
C GLU A 52 4.42 -19.62 -6.53
N ARG A 53 3.72 -20.33 -7.40
CA ARG A 53 4.01 -20.39 -8.84
C ARG A 53 3.77 -19.04 -9.53
N CYS A 54 2.70 -18.33 -9.19
CA CYS A 54 2.43 -17.00 -9.73
C CYS A 54 3.50 -15.98 -9.29
N VAL A 55 3.92 -16.02 -8.03
CA VAL A 55 5.01 -15.19 -7.52
C VAL A 55 6.30 -15.48 -8.28
N ALA A 56 6.69 -16.76 -8.41
CA ALA A 56 7.90 -17.14 -9.11
C ALA A 56 7.87 -16.72 -10.60
N ALA A 57 6.75 -16.90 -11.28
CA ALA A 57 6.59 -16.45 -12.66
C ALA A 57 6.68 -14.93 -12.80
N THR A 58 6.12 -14.19 -11.86
CA THR A 58 6.19 -12.72 -11.84
C THR A 58 7.63 -12.25 -11.61
N GLU A 59 8.39 -12.90 -10.75
CA GLU A 59 9.81 -12.59 -10.52
C GLU A 59 10.65 -12.84 -11.77
N ILE A 60 10.47 -13.99 -12.43
CA ILE A 60 11.17 -14.32 -13.70
C ILE A 60 10.82 -13.28 -14.77
N TRP A 61 9.55 -12.96 -14.90
CA TRP A 61 9.08 -11.96 -15.87
C TRP A 61 9.66 -10.57 -15.61
N ARG A 62 9.76 -10.15 -14.32
CA ARG A 62 10.34 -8.86 -13.94
C ARG A 62 11.85 -8.81 -14.11
N ALA A 63 12.54 -9.91 -13.93
CA ALA A 63 13.97 -10.01 -14.17
C ALA A 63 14.35 -9.97 -15.68
N ALA A 64 13.36 -10.13 -16.56
CA ALA A 64 13.60 -10.10 -18.00
C ALA A 64 13.73 -8.65 -18.49
N ASP A 65 14.90 -8.29 -19.04
CA ASP A 65 15.22 -6.94 -19.52
C ASP A 65 14.57 -6.57 -20.86
N THR A 66 14.00 -7.56 -21.57
CA THR A 66 13.42 -7.36 -22.90
C THR A 66 11.95 -7.77 -22.94
N SER A 67 11.18 -7.13 -23.83
CA SER A 67 9.78 -7.50 -24.09
C SER A 67 9.62 -8.95 -24.57
N GLU A 68 10.63 -9.48 -25.28
CA GLU A 68 10.64 -10.86 -25.73
C GLU A 68 10.89 -11.84 -24.58
N GLY A 69 11.83 -11.54 -23.69
CA GLY A 69 12.08 -12.30 -22.45
C GLY A 69 10.84 -12.35 -21.56
N ARG A 70 10.14 -11.23 -21.43
CA ARG A 70 8.88 -11.15 -20.67
C ARG A 70 7.77 -11.98 -21.27
N ARG A 71 7.64 -11.95 -22.61
CA ARG A 71 6.67 -12.80 -23.33
C ARG A 71 6.98 -14.28 -23.15
N THR A 72 8.26 -14.64 -23.21
CA THR A 72 8.71 -16.02 -22.98
C THR A 72 8.35 -16.47 -21.57
N ALA A 73 8.68 -15.69 -20.54
CA ALA A 73 8.33 -16.01 -19.15
C ALA A 73 6.82 -16.17 -18.94
N LEU A 74 6.00 -15.32 -19.57
CA LEU A 74 4.53 -15.44 -19.53
C LEU A 74 4.04 -16.72 -20.22
N ASN A 75 4.61 -17.05 -21.36
CA ASN A 75 4.25 -18.28 -22.10
C ASN A 75 4.66 -19.54 -21.33
N GLU A 76 5.83 -19.54 -20.70
CA GLU A 76 6.28 -20.64 -19.83
C GLU A 76 5.36 -20.79 -18.63
N PHE A 77 4.96 -19.68 -17.98
CA PHE A 77 3.96 -19.73 -16.91
C PHE A 77 2.65 -20.36 -17.38
N LYS A 78 2.13 -19.91 -18.53
CA LYS A 78 0.90 -20.43 -19.12
C LYS A 78 0.99 -21.91 -19.52
N ALA A 79 2.14 -22.33 -20.04
CA ALA A 79 2.37 -23.71 -20.44
C ALA A 79 2.52 -24.67 -19.25
N ASN A 80 3.06 -24.18 -18.14
CA ASN A 80 3.32 -24.96 -16.93
C ASN A 80 2.19 -24.94 -15.90
N ARG A 81 1.10 -24.22 -16.19
CA ARG A 81 -0.10 -24.30 -15.36
C ARG A 81 -0.77 -25.66 -15.57
N GLY A 82 -0.94 -26.43 -14.51
CA GLY A 82 -1.65 -27.71 -14.56
C GLY A 82 -3.16 -27.53 -14.54
N ASP A 83 -3.89 -28.64 -14.75
CA ASP A 83 -5.36 -28.67 -14.67
C ASP A 83 -5.94 -28.21 -13.32
N ASP A 84 -5.09 -28.15 -12.28
CA ASP A 84 -5.44 -27.71 -10.93
C ASP A 84 -5.46 -26.17 -10.75
N ASP A 85 -5.10 -25.41 -11.79
CA ASP A 85 -4.91 -23.96 -11.76
C ASP A 85 -6.22 -23.19 -12.03
N LEU A 86 -7.35 -23.80 -11.75
CA LEU A 86 -8.66 -23.18 -11.97
C LEU A 86 -8.83 -21.92 -11.12
N GLY A 87 -8.93 -20.80 -11.79
CA GLY A 87 -9.24 -19.48 -11.22
C GLY A 87 -8.03 -18.62 -10.85
N VAL A 88 -6.85 -19.17 -10.55
CA VAL A 88 -5.66 -18.34 -10.23
C VAL A 88 -5.06 -17.73 -11.48
N SER A 89 -4.96 -18.46 -12.57
CA SER A 89 -4.50 -17.94 -13.85
C SER A 89 -5.47 -16.91 -14.45
N GLU A 90 -6.76 -17.09 -14.31
CA GLU A 90 -7.77 -16.09 -14.73
C GLU A 90 -7.64 -14.79 -13.93
N ILE A 91 -7.20 -14.89 -12.68
CA ILE A 91 -6.93 -13.76 -11.81
C ILE A 91 -5.58 -13.11 -12.12
N MET A 92 -4.55 -13.91 -12.31
CA MET A 92 -3.18 -13.43 -12.50
C MET A 92 -2.87 -13.02 -13.94
N ASP A 93 -3.52 -13.60 -14.95
CA ASP A 93 -3.31 -13.24 -16.36
C ASP A 93 -3.52 -11.73 -16.63
N PRO A 94 -4.56 -11.06 -16.12
CA PRO A 94 -4.69 -9.61 -16.27
C PRO A 94 -3.55 -8.82 -15.60
N PHE A 95 -3.04 -9.28 -14.45
CA PHE A 95 -1.91 -8.63 -13.78
C PHE A 95 -0.62 -8.84 -14.55
N LEU A 96 -0.37 -10.04 -15.03
CA LEU A 96 0.79 -10.34 -15.87
C LEU A 96 0.73 -9.57 -17.20
N GLN A 97 -0.45 -9.41 -17.80
CA GLN A 97 -0.63 -8.60 -19.00
C GLN A 97 -0.48 -7.11 -18.74
N ARG A 98 -1.00 -6.59 -17.62
CA ARG A 98 -0.77 -5.21 -17.18
C ARG A 98 0.71 -4.94 -17.00
N ASP A 99 1.40 -5.87 -16.38
CA ASP A 99 2.82 -5.76 -16.12
C ASP A 99 3.70 -5.80 -17.38
N MET A 100 3.19 -6.16 -18.54
CA MET A 100 3.95 -6.18 -19.80
C MET A 100 4.45 -4.78 -20.24
N ASN A 101 3.87 -3.71 -19.72
CA ASN A 101 4.29 -2.32 -19.98
C ASN A 101 5.14 -1.73 -18.86
N ARG A 102 5.57 -2.54 -17.89
CA ARG A 102 6.33 -2.07 -16.76
C ARG A 102 7.83 -2.06 -17.02
N LEU A 103 8.52 -1.28 -16.21
CA LEU A 103 9.97 -1.09 -16.36
C LEU A 103 10.75 -2.30 -15.84
N PRO A 104 11.95 -2.58 -16.42
CA PRO A 104 12.90 -3.52 -15.85
C PRO A 104 13.27 -3.15 -14.41
N LEU A 105 13.64 -4.14 -13.60
CA LEU A 105 14.08 -3.91 -12.21
C LEU A 105 15.31 -3.00 -12.12
N SER A 106 16.15 -2.97 -13.15
CA SER A 106 17.29 -2.05 -13.25
C SER A 106 16.90 -0.57 -13.22
N GLU A 107 15.67 -0.22 -13.60
CA GLU A 107 15.21 1.17 -13.52
C GLU A 107 14.96 1.64 -12.09
N ILE A 108 14.41 0.79 -11.22
CA ILE A 108 14.29 1.14 -9.80
C ILE A 108 15.67 1.22 -9.14
N GLU A 109 16.59 0.33 -9.48
CA GLU A 109 17.97 0.38 -8.99
C GLU A 109 18.64 1.68 -9.41
N TYR A 110 18.50 2.08 -10.68
CA TYR A 110 19.01 3.36 -11.20
C TYR A 110 18.38 4.54 -10.42
N ALA A 111 17.07 4.56 -10.25
CA ALA A 111 16.39 5.65 -9.55
C ALA A 111 16.89 5.79 -8.10
N LEU A 112 17.04 4.69 -7.39
CA LEU A 112 17.54 4.69 -6.01
C LEU A 112 19.00 5.16 -5.93
N ASP A 113 19.83 4.82 -6.93
CA ASP A 113 21.21 5.31 -7.04
C ASP A 113 21.22 6.84 -7.21
N GLN A 114 20.45 7.36 -8.16
CA GLN A 114 20.36 8.81 -8.41
C GLN A 114 19.84 9.60 -7.22
N LEU A 115 18.99 8.99 -6.40
CA LEU A 115 18.46 9.59 -5.16
C LEU A 115 19.40 9.38 -3.96
N GLY A 116 20.55 8.72 -4.14
CA GLY A 116 21.49 8.41 -3.07
C GLY A 116 20.99 7.35 -2.08
N VAL A 117 19.97 6.59 -2.44
CA VAL A 117 19.31 5.60 -1.57
C VAL A 117 19.91 4.19 -1.72
N GLN A 118 20.80 3.99 -2.67
CA GLN A 118 21.31 2.66 -3.03
C GLN A 118 22.21 2.05 -1.95
N ASP A 119 23.00 2.84 -1.22
CA ASP A 119 23.90 2.32 -0.20
C ASP A 119 23.34 2.54 1.22
N PHE A 120 23.12 1.45 1.95
CA PHE A 120 22.79 1.50 3.39
C PHE A 120 23.87 2.22 4.23
N ARG A 121 25.09 2.33 3.71
CA ARG A 121 26.21 3.02 4.38
C ARG A 121 26.13 4.55 4.26
N ASN A 122 25.31 5.08 3.36
CA ASN A 122 25.20 6.52 3.13
C ASN A 122 24.46 7.30 4.23
N GLY A 123 24.08 6.65 5.32
CA GLY A 123 23.61 7.33 6.53
C GLY A 123 22.25 8.05 6.43
N ILE A 124 21.44 7.78 5.39
CA ILE A 124 20.08 8.38 5.26
C ILE A 124 19.20 7.96 6.44
N LEU A 125 19.31 6.69 6.86
CA LEU A 125 18.75 6.20 8.11
C LEU A 125 19.89 5.78 9.04
N SER A 126 19.79 6.17 10.30
CA SER A 126 20.72 5.71 11.34
C SER A 126 20.54 4.20 11.65
N GLY A 127 21.49 3.63 12.38
CA GLY A 127 21.37 2.25 12.87
C GLY A 127 20.15 2.06 13.78
N ASP A 128 19.90 3.04 14.67
CA ASP A 128 18.77 3.01 15.59
C ASP A 128 17.42 3.09 14.85
N GLU A 129 17.32 3.91 13.81
CA GLU A 129 16.12 4.01 12.98
C GLU A 129 15.80 2.70 12.26
N ARG A 130 16.83 2.03 11.72
CA ARG A 130 16.66 0.70 11.11
C ARG A 130 16.24 -0.34 12.14
N SER A 131 16.89 -0.33 13.30
CA SER A 131 16.53 -1.23 14.40
C SER A 131 15.11 -1.00 14.92
N ALA A 132 14.62 0.24 14.90
CA ALA A 132 13.23 0.55 15.26
C ALA A 132 12.25 -0.02 14.22
N LEU A 133 12.55 0.11 12.91
CA LEU A 133 11.74 -0.53 11.87
C LEU A 133 11.67 -2.06 12.02
N ASP A 134 12.80 -2.69 12.34
CA ASP A 134 12.87 -4.15 12.52
C ASP A 134 12.14 -4.61 13.78
N ARG A 135 12.25 -3.89 14.89
CA ARG A 135 11.69 -4.25 16.19
C ARG A 135 10.24 -3.84 16.34
N ASP A 136 9.95 -2.56 16.03
CA ASP A 136 8.65 -1.94 16.32
C ASP A 136 7.72 -1.95 15.10
N GLY A 137 8.28 -2.09 13.90
CA GLY A 137 7.54 -2.13 12.64
C GLY A 137 7.13 -0.77 12.10
N TYR A 138 7.53 0.33 12.72
CA TYR A 138 7.27 1.70 12.28
C TYR A 138 8.41 2.66 12.63
N LEU A 139 8.43 3.81 11.97
CA LEU A 139 9.41 4.87 12.20
C LEU A 139 8.80 6.26 11.94
N ASP A 140 9.09 7.21 12.83
CA ASP A 140 8.91 8.64 12.58
C ASP A 140 10.12 9.16 11.80
N LEU A 141 9.91 9.55 10.54
CA LEU A 141 10.95 10.16 9.72
C LEU A 141 11.16 11.66 10.01
N GLY A 142 10.37 12.23 10.89
CA GLY A 142 10.40 13.64 11.22
C GLY A 142 9.67 14.53 10.20
N GLN A 143 9.80 15.83 10.39
CA GLN A 143 9.15 16.83 9.54
C GLN A 143 9.94 17.02 8.24
N LEU A 144 9.38 16.58 7.12
CA LEU A 144 10.00 16.55 5.80
C LEU A 144 9.37 17.51 4.79
N LEU A 145 8.13 17.98 5.03
CA LEU A 145 7.43 18.93 4.17
C LEU A 145 7.45 20.35 4.74
N GLY A 146 7.70 21.31 3.87
CA GLY A 146 7.76 22.73 4.24
C GLY A 146 6.38 23.36 4.41
N ARG A 147 6.32 24.48 5.17
CA ARG A 147 5.05 25.19 5.47
C ARG A 147 4.30 25.66 4.22
N ASN A 148 5.01 26.17 3.22
CA ASN A 148 4.38 26.65 1.97
C ASN A 148 3.76 25.50 1.18
N GLN A 149 4.48 24.40 1.06
CA GLN A 149 3.99 23.19 0.41
C GLN A 149 2.73 22.65 1.10
N LEU A 150 2.75 22.56 2.44
CA LEU A 150 1.60 22.10 3.22
C LEU A 150 0.38 22.99 3.05
N ARG A 151 0.58 24.32 2.99
CA ARG A 151 -0.53 25.26 2.74
C ARG A 151 -1.16 24.98 1.38
N GLU A 152 -0.35 24.90 0.34
CA GLU A 152 -0.82 24.64 -1.02
C GLU A 152 -1.49 23.27 -1.15
N MET A 153 -0.94 22.24 -0.51
CA MET A 153 -1.57 20.91 -0.47
C MET A 153 -2.97 20.97 0.17
N ARG A 154 -3.12 21.66 1.31
CA ARG A 154 -4.42 21.84 1.97
C ARG A 154 -5.42 22.54 1.07
N ASP A 155 -5.02 23.64 0.46
CA ASP A 155 -5.87 24.42 -0.42
C ASP A 155 -6.37 23.58 -1.62
N ARG A 156 -5.50 22.78 -2.23
CA ARG A 156 -5.86 21.88 -3.33
C ARG A 156 -6.78 20.74 -2.90
N TYR A 157 -6.49 20.10 -1.76
CA TYR A 157 -7.35 19.05 -1.24
C TYR A 157 -8.75 19.56 -0.90
N ASP A 158 -8.82 20.70 -0.22
CA ASP A 158 -10.10 21.29 0.16
C ASP A 158 -10.91 21.74 -1.08
N ALA A 159 -10.26 22.31 -2.09
CA ALA A 159 -10.89 22.65 -3.36
C ALA A 159 -11.42 21.41 -4.11
N LEU A 160 -10.66 20.32 -4.11
CA LEU A 160 -11.06 19.09 -4.78
C LEU A 160 -12.23 18.42 -4.06
N ILE A 161 -12.18 18.31 -2.73
CA ILE A 161 -13.28 17.78 -1.92
C ILE A 161 -14.55 18.60 -2.13
N LYS A 162 -14.44 19.93 -2.16
CA LYS A 162 -15.57 20.82 -2.41
C LYS A 162 -16.16 20.65 -3.81
N LYS A 163 -15.30 20.41 -4.81
CA LYS A 163 -15.71 20.22 -6.22
C LYS A 163 -16.38 18.86 -6.44
N GLU A 164 -15.81 17.82 -5.88
CA GLU A 164 -16.34 16.45 -6.05
C GLU A 164 -17.58 16.19 -5.19
N GLY A 165 -17.84 17.10 -4.26
CA GLY A 165 -18.90 16.94 -3.29
C GLY A 165 -18.57 15.82 -2.29
N ALA A 166 -19.44 15.62 -1.32
CA ALA A 166 -19.45 14.42 -0.51
C ALA A 166 -19.99 13.27 -1.38
N ASN A 167 -19.18 12.79 -2.33
CA ASN A 167 -19.52 11.59 -3.06
C ASN A 167 -19.68 10.46 -2.01
N PRO A 168 -20.86 9.84 -1.88
CA PRO A 168 -21.09 8.74 -0.93
C PRO A 168 -20.12 7.56 -1.15
N GLU A 169 -19.57 7.41 -2.35
CA GLU A 169 -18.52 6.44 -2.66
C GLU A 169 -17.14 6.86 -2.12
N ASN A 170 -16.93 8.17 -1.91
CA ASN A 170 -15.70 8.74 -1.33
C ASN A 170 -15.90 9.19 0.13
N ALA A 171 -17.11 9.49 0.54
CA ALA A 171 -17.49 9.62 1.93
C ALA A 171 -17.82 8.22 2.42
N GLU A 172 -16.82 7.51 2.92
CA GLU A 172 -17.12 6.33 3.71
C GLU A 172 -18.19 6.71 4.72
N SER A 173 -19.17 5.83 4.91
CA SER A 173 -20.23 5.92 5.93
C SER A 173 -19.73 6.22 7.37
N LYS A 174 -18.44 6.49 7.53
CA LYS A 174 -17.68 6.71 8.77
C LYS A 174 -17.12 8.14 8.91
N GLY A 175 -17.54 9.10 8.07
CA GLY A 175 -17.11 10.49 8.19
C GLY A 175 -15.63 10.73 7.91
N ILE A 176 -15.07 10.01 6.95
CA ILE A 176 -13.71 10.22 6.45
C ILE A 176 -13.82 10.73 5.00
N GLY A 177 -13.42 11.99 4.78
CA GLY A 177 -13.20 12.48 3.42
C GLY A 177 -12.03 11.75 2.78
N ARG A 178 -12.21 11.21 1.58
CA ARG A 178 -11.19 10.40 0.91
C ARG A 178 -11.05 10.76 -0.57
N LEU A 179 -9.80 10.92 -1.01
CA LEU A 179 -9.44 11.03 -2.42
C LEU A 179 -8.45 9.91 -2.76
N ILE A 180 -8.69 9.21 -3.86
CA ILE A 180 -7.90 8.05 -4.28
C ILE A 180 -6.92 8.46 -5.37
N ASP A 181 -5.73 7.85 -5.35
CA ASP A 181 -4.70 7.97 -6.39
C ASP A 181 -4.18 9.40 -6.61
N THR A 182 -4.16 10.23 -5.58
CA THR A 182 -3.86 11.67 -5.66
C THR A 182 -2.53 11.99 -6.35
N VAL A 183 -1.50 11.17 -6.16
CA VAL A 183 -0.16 11.37 -6.74
C VAL A 183 -0.18 11.36 -8.28
N VAL A 184 -1.06 10.55 -8.87
CA VAL A 184 -1.13 10.36 -10.33
C VAL A 184 -2.32 11.08 -10.98
N LYS A 185 -3.10 11.84 -10.21
CA LYS A 185 -4.27 12.60 -10.69
C LYS A 185 -3.93 14.08 -10.95
N PRO A 186 -4.83 14.83 -11.63
CA PRO A 186 -4.60 16.24 -11.98
C PRO A 186 -4.24 17.15 -10.80
N ILE A 187 -4.58 16.80 -9.56
CA ILE A 187 -4.17 17.55 -8.36
C ILE A 187 -2.64 17.67 -8.25
N ASN A 188 -1.88 16.76 -8.86
CA ASN A 188 -0.42 16.74 -8.88
C ASN A 188 0.18 17.18 -10.23
N PHE A 189 -0.48 18.06 -10.96
CA PHE A 189 -0.06 18.47 -12.31
C PHE A 189 1.35 19.11 -12.37
N ASP A 190 1.78 19.75 -11.30
CA ASP A 190 3.06 20.49 -11.19
C ASP A 190 4.10 19.87 -10.27
N GLY A 191 3.80 18.69 -9.69
CA GLY A 191 4.72 17.97 -8.81
C GLY A 191 4.66 18.34 -7.33
N LEU A 192 3.62 19.07 -6.91
CA LEU A 192 3.44 19.42 -5.50
C LEU A 192 3.46 18.19 -4.57
N LEU A 193 2.93 17.05 -5.05
CA LEU A 193 2.85 15.81 -4.29
C LEU A 193 4.04 14.85 -4.55
N ASP A 194 5.02 15.20 -5.36
CA ASP A 194 6.14 14.30 -5.66
C ASP A 194 6.95 13.90 -4.42
N PRO A 195 7.22 14.79 -3.43
CA PRO A 195 7.88 14.37 -2.19
C PRO A 195 7.17 13.25 -1.44
N ILE A 196 5.86 13.10 -1.64
CA ILE A 196 5.04 12.06 -0.98
C ILE A 196 5.50 10.64 -1.34
N PHE A 197 6.03 10.44 -2.56
CA PHE A 197 6.49 9.13 -3.02
C PHE A 197 7.97 9.09 -3.41
N MET A 198 8.65 10.26 -3.44
CA MET A 198 10.03 10.40 -3.93
C MET A 198 11.04 10.77 -2.83
N HIS A 199 10.60 11.11 -1.62
CA HIS A 199 11.51 11.60 -0.59
C HIS A 199 12.57 10.55 -0.22
N PRO A 200 13.90 10.88 -0.26
CA PRO A 200 14.96 9.88 -0.06
C PRO A 200 14.88 9.14 1.28
N ARG A 201 14.51 9.81 2.39
CA ARG A 201 14.36 9.15 3.69
C ARG A 201 13.21 8.14 3.70
N LEU A 202 12.10 8.46 3.04
CA LEU A 202 11.00 7.51 2.85
C LEU A 202 11.45 6.30 2.05
N LEU A 203 12.07 6.52 0.89
CA LEU A 203 12.52 5.43 0.02
C LEU A 203 13.60 4.56 0.68
N ALA A 204 14.45 5.15 1.53
CA ALA A 204 15.42 4.40 2.34
C ALA A 204 14.73 3.47 3.35
N ALA A 205 13.66 3.93 4.00
CA ALA A 205 12.88 3.11 4.91
C ALA A 205 12.10 2.01 4.16
N VAL A 206 11.49 2.34 3.03
CA VAL A 206 10.83 1.36 2.15
C VAL A 206 11.81 0.29 1.70
N ARG A 207 12.99 0.69 1.22
CA ARG A 207 14.05 -0.23 0.82
C ARG A 207 14.56 -1.10 1.96
N HIS A 208 14.66 -0.55 3.17
CA HIS A 208 15.07 -1.32 4.34
C HIS A 208 14.08 -2.48 4.63
N ILE A 209 12.78 -2.20 4.51
CA ILE A 209 11.73 -3.19 4.79
C ILE A 209 11.52 -4.17 3.63
N LEU A 210 11.44 -3.67 2.37
CA LEU A 210 11.05 -4.47 1.21
C LEU A 210 12.23 -5.02 0.40
N GLY A 211 13.45 -4.54 0.64
CA GLY A 211 14.59 -4.78 -0.25
C GLY A 211 14.63 -3.77 -1.42
N ILE A 212 15.51 -4.01 -2.39
CA ILE A 212 15.76 -3.05 -3.48
C ILE A 212 14.64 -3.05 -4.54
N HIS A 213 13.98 -4.18 -4.75
CA HIS A 213 12.98 -4.35 -5.79
C HIS A 213 11.57 -4.11 -5.25
N PHE A 214 11.20 -2.85 -5.19
CA PHE A 214 9.86 -2.39 -4.82
C PHE A 214 9.30 -1.42 -5.85
N LYS A 215 8.03 -1.10 -5.74
CA LYS A 215 7.33 -0.11 -6.55
C LYS A 215 6.30 0.64 -5.74
N PHE A 216 5.92 1.81 -6.19
CA PHE A 216 4.71 2.47 -5.74
C PHE A 216 3.46 1.68 -6.16
N ILE A 217 2.52 1.46 -5.24
CA ILE A 217 1.31 0.69 -5.51
C ILE A 217 0.02 1.47 -5.28
N GLY A 218 0.09 2.69 -4.80
CA GLY A 218 -1.08 3.56 -4.65
C GLY A 218 -0.90 4.70 -3.67
N SER A 219 -1.85 5.64 -3.67
CA SER A 219 -1.90 6.76 -2.74
C SER A 219 -3.33 7.19 -2.45
N ASN A 220 -3.58 7.60 -1.20
CA ASN A 220 -4.88 8.09 -0.77
C ASN A 220 -4.73 9.30 0.15
N PHE A 221 -5.53 10.31 -0.09
CA PHE A 221 -5.76 11.37 0.90
C PHE A 221 -6.90 10.96 1.83
N HIS A 222 -6.72 11.18 3.12
CA HIS A 222 -7.72 10.95 4.15
C HIS A 222 -7.92 12.19 5.02
N CYS A 223 -9.16 12.50 5.31
CA CYS A 223 -9.52 13.59 6.21
C CYS A 223 -10.50 13.08 7.27
N ALA A 224 -10.04 12.89 8.51
CA ALA A 224 -10.94 12.58 9.61
C ALA A 224 -11.75 13.82 9.99
N LEU A 225 -13.07 13.72 9.84
CA LEU A 225 -14.01 14.78 10.21
C LEU A 225 -14.21 14.82 11.74
N PRO A 226 -14.61 15.96 12.32
CA PRO A 226 -14.98 16.05 13.74
C PRO A 226 -16.00 14.99 14.15
N GLY A 227 -15.68 14.25 15.21
CA GLY A 227 -16.52 13.15 15.72
C GLY A 227 -16.32 11.79 15.03
N TYR A 228 -15.52 11.71 13.98
CA TYR A 228 -15.34 10.52 13.15
C TYR A 228 -13.88 10.08 13.07
N GLY A 229 -13.58 9.14 12.19
CA GLY A 229 -12.22 8.69 11.89
C GLY A 229 -11.81 7.43 12.64
N HIS A 230 -12.62 6.91 13.54
CA HIS A 230 -12.34 5.65 14.24
C HIS A 230 -12.32 4.48 13.25
N GLN A 231 -11.28 3.67 13.36
CA GLN A 231 -11.15 2.39 12.66
C GLN A 231 -10.74 1.32 13.68
N GLY A 232 -11.36 0.16 13.58
CA GLY A 232 -10.90 -1.01 14.33
C GLY A 232 -9.45 -1.36 13.97
N ILE A 233 -8.76 -2.00 14.88
CA ILE A 233 -7.39 -2.51 14.65
C ILE A 233 -7.43 -3.52 13.51
N HIS A 234 -6.57 -3.33 12.52
CA HIS A 234 -6.41 -4.20 11.37
C HIS A 234 -4.95 -4.24 10.93
N ALA A 235 -4.64 -5.11 10.00
CA ALA A 235 -3.42 -5.08 9.21
C ALA A 235 -3.83 -4.93 7.73
N ASP A 236 -3.15 -4.06 7.00
CA ASP A 236 -3.49 -3.83 5.58
C ASP A 236 -3.05 -4.99 4.68
N PHE A 237 -2.09 -5.77 5.15
CA PHE A 237 -1.58 -6.91 4.43
C PHE A 237 -1.32 -8.07 5.39
N VAL A 238 -2.07 -9.15 5.20
CA VAL A 238 -2.05 -10.33 6.09
C VAL A 238 -1.23 -11.49 5.56
N TRP A 239 -0.65 -11.30 4.40
CA TRP A 239 0.08 -12.32 3.68
C TRP A 239 1.56 -12.08 3.82
N GLY A 240 2.25 -13.08 3.67
CA GLY A 240 3.67 -13.08 3.65
C GLY A 240 4.19 -13.95 4.75
N VAL A 241 5.29 -14.54 4.47
CA VAL A 241 6.09 -15.18 5.48
C VAL A 241 6.50 -14.09 6.46
N LYS A 242 6.47 -14.37 7.73
CA LYS A 242 6.87 -13.48 8.82
C LYS A 242 8.14 -12.67 8.53
N ASP A 243 9.08 -13.29 7.81
CA ASP A 243 10.39 -12.71 7.47
C ASP A 243 10.43 -12.03 6.08
N GLN A 244 9.28 -11.91 5.41
CA GLN A 244 9.18 -11.30 4.07
C GLN A 244 8.05 -10.27 4.00
N PRO A 245 8.26 -9.05 4.53
CA PRO A 245 7.29 -7.97 4.38
C PRO A 245 6.96 -7.73 2.91
N GLN A 246 5.68 -7.55 2.61
CA GLN A 246 5.19 -7.43 1.23
C GLN A 246 4.84 -5.99 0.86
N VAL A 247 4.34 -5.22 1.83
CA VAL A 247 3.85 -3.85 1.63
C VAL A 247 4.33 -2.96 2.77
N VAL A 248 4.62 -1.72 2.42
CA VAL A 248 4.95 -0.62 3.35
C VAL A 248 3.99 0.52 3.12
N ASN A 249 3.48 1.06 4.20
CA ASN A 249 2.65 2.25 4.22
C ASN A 249 3.45 3.45 4.71
N ALA A 250 3.19 4.61 4.12
CA ALA A 250 3.63 5.89 4.64
C ALA A 250 2.44 6.80 4.89
N VAL A 251 2.46 7.50 6.02
CA VAL A 251 1.46 8.48 6.43
C VAL A 251 2.13 9.84 6.57
N TRP A 252 1.75 10.76 5.72
CA TRP A 252 2.17 12.16 5.75
C TRP A 252 1.14 13.00 6.48
N LEU A 253 1.57 13.68 7.51
CA LEU A 253 0.72 14.52 8.34
C LEU A 253 0.54 15.88 7.64
N ILE A 254 -0.55 16.05 6.91
CA ILE A 254 -0.89 17.32 6.27
C ILE A 254 -1.33 18.35 7.31
N ASP A 255 -2.03 17.91 8.35
CA ASP A 255 -2.25 18.64 9.58
C ASP A 255 -1.43 18.03 10.72
N GLU A 256 -1.24 18.76 11.81
CA GLU A 256 -0.67 18.20 13.03
C GLU A 256 -1.56 17.07 13.57
N PHE A 257 -0.95 15.96 13.98
CA PHE A 257 -1.64 14.88 14.67
C PHE A 257 -1.39 14.98 16.17
N THR A 258 -2.48 14.98 16.93
CA THR A 258 -2.50 15.05 18.40
C THR A 258 -3.19 13.81 18.98
N GLU A 259 -3.13 13.65 20.28
CA GLU A 259 -3.75 12.53 21.01
C GLU A 259 -5.27 12.40 20.78
N ASP A 260 -5.93 13.52 20.45
CA ASP A 260 -7.38 13.67 20.42
C ASP A 260 -7.97 13.97 19.04
N ASN A 261 -7.14 14.20 18.00
CA ASN A 261 -7.66 14.59 16.68
C ASN A 261 -7.74 13.46 15.65
N GLY A 262 -7.74 12.22 16.08
CA GLY A 262 -7.88 11.08 15.18
C GLY A 262 -6.56 10.58 14.63
N ALA A 263 -5.49 10.62 15.42
CA ALA A 263 -4.20 10.07 15.04
C ALA A 263 -4.29 8.57 14.72
N THR A 264 -3.45 8.12 13.80
CA THR A 264 -3.27 6.68 13.57
C THR A 264 -2.65 6.06 14.82
N ARG A 265 -3.20 4.94 15.28
CA ARG A 265 -2.62 4.11 16.34
C ARG A 265 -1.97 2.89 15.72
N VAL A 266 -0.87 2.45 16.31
CA VAL A 266 -0.14 1.23 15.92
C VAL A 266 0.13 0.38 17.15
N VAL A 267 0.28 -0.92 16.98
CA VAL A 267 0.71 -1.83 18.07
C VAL A 267 2.10 -2.35 17.72
N PRO A 268 3.17 -1.80 18.37
CA PRO A 268 4.54 -2.10 18.02
C PRO A 268 4.86 -3.60 18.07
N GLY A 269 5.67 -4.09 17.13
CA GLY A 269 6.15 -5.47 17.09
C GLY A 269 5.16 -6.49 16.52
N THR A 270 3.89 -6.13 16.33
CA THR A 270 2.86 -7.09 15.86
C THR A 270 3.06 -7.55 14.42
N HIS A 271 3.80 -6.82 13.61
CA HIS A 271 4.20 -7.24 12.25
C HIS A 271 5.03 -8.53 12.25
N LEU A 272 5.66 -8.88 13.39
CA LEU A 272 6.44 -10.10 13.57
C LEU A 272 5.58 -11.28 14.07
N SER A 273 4.33 -11.04 14.44
CA SER A 273 3.48 -12.08 15.02
C SER A 273 3.03 -13.13 14.00
N GLY A 274 2.86 -12.72 12.73
CA GLY A 274 2.25 -13.56 11.70
C GLY A 274 0.74 -13.76 11.90
N VAL A 275 0.13 -13.05 12.87
CA VAL A 275 -1.30 -13.15 13.20
C VAL A 275 -2.02 -11.88 12.80
N HIS A 276 -3.16 -12.03 12.13
CA HIS A 276 -4.06 -10.90 11.87
C HIS A 276 -4.86 -10.58 13.14
N PRO A 277 -5.16 -9.30 13.44
CA PRO A 277 -5.89 -8.92 14.67
C PRO A 277 -7.21 -9.67 14.87
N SER A 278 -7.95 -9.95 13.78
CA SER A 278 -9.20 -10.70 13.86
C SER A 278 -9.04 -12.18 14.21
N GLY A 279 -7.83 -12.72 14.06
CA GLY A 279 -7.49 -14.08 14.46
C GLY A 279 -6.84 -14.17 15.84
N ASP A 280 -6.66 -13.03 16.52
CA ASP A 280 -6.08 -12.98 17.85
C ASP A 280 -7.14 -13.24 18.93
N LEU A 281 -6.75 -14.03 19.93
CA LEU A 281 -7.63 -14.40 21.04
C LEU A 281 -7.15 -13.76 22.34
N VAL A 282 -8.06 -13.14 23.07
CA VAL A 282 -7.83 -12.61 24.41
C VAL A 282 -8.65 -13.44 25.40
N ASN A 283 -7.98 -14.16 26.30
CA ASN A 283 -8.61 -15.10 27.23
C ASN A 283 -9.50 -16.16 26.55
N GLY A 284 -9.13 -16.57 25.33
CA GLY A 284 -9.88 -17.57 24.56
C GLY A 284 -11.05 -17.02 23.72
N GLU A 285 -11.30 -15.72 23.78
CA GLU A 285 -12.33 -15.04 23.00
C GLU A 285 -11.71 -14.16 21.90
N PRO A 286 -12.36 -13.97 20.75
CA PRO A 286 -11.89 -13.06 19.70
C PRO A 286 -11.66 -11.65 20.25
N ARG A 287 -10.53 -11.04 19.85
CA ARG A 287 -10.20 -9.68 20.24
C ARG A 287 -11.26 -8.68 19.79
N ASP A 288 -11.68 -7.79 20.67
CA ASP A 288 -12.45 -6.60 20.27
C ASP A 288 -11.53 -5.63 19.51
N LEU A 289 -11.71 -5.54 18.20
CA LEU A 289 -10.91 -4.71 17.31
C LEU A 289 -11.10 -3.21 17.55
N ASN A 290 -12.20 -2.81 18.17
CA ASN A 290 -12.51 -1.41 18.47
C ASN A 290 -11.92 -0.95 19.82
N ALA A 291 -11.62 -1.88 20.70
CA ALA A 291 -11.04 -1.57 21.99
C ALA A 291 -9.59 -1.03 21.85
N SER A 292 -9.16 -0.25 22.83
CA SER A 292 -7.75 0.12 22.99
C SER A 292 -6.93 -1.09 23.38
N ILE A 293 -5.71 -1.15 22.87
CA ILE A 293 -4.69 -2.13 23.26
C ILE A 293 -3.67 -1.42 24.15
N HIS A 294 -3.31 -2.02 25.27
CA HIS A 294 -2.43 -1.39 26.27
C HIS A 294 -1.11 -0.88 25.67
N GLU A 295 -0.55 -1.62 24.71
CA GLU A 295 0.73 -1.32 24.08
C GLU A 295 0.60 -0.42 22.84
N GLU A 296 -0.61 0.03 22.50
CA GLU A 296 -0.79 0.87 21.32
C GLU A 296 -0.10 2.23 21.48
N VAL A 297 0.44 2.73 20.38
CA VAL A 297 1.08 4.04 20.29
C VAL A 297 0.34 4.86 19.24
N LYS A 298 -0.04 6.08 19.58
CA LYS A 298 -0.59 7.03 18.61
C LYS A 298 0.53 7.76 17.88
N LEU A 299 0.46 7.78 16.57
CA LEU A 299 1.43 8.46 15.72
C LEU A 299 1.13 9.97 15.73
N THR A 300 1.58 10.65 16.77
CA THR A 300 1.43 12.12 16.94
C THR A 300 2.64 12.87 16.39
N GLY A 301 2.43 14.05 15.81
CA GLY A 301 3.53 14.83 15.25
C GLY A 301 3.07 16.10 14.55
N LYS A 302 4.02 16.97 14.26
CA LYS A 302 3.77 18.25 13.58
C LYS A 302 3.35 18.03 12.12
N ALA A 303 2.58 18.96 11.58
CA ALA A 303 2.30 18.95 10.15
C ALA A 303 3.60 18.93 9.34
N GLY A 304 3.63 18.09 8.30
CA GLY A 304 4.79 17.84 7.46
C GLY A 304 5.65 16.65 7.89
N SER A 305 5.36 16.04 9.04
CA SER A 305 6.00 14.77 9.43
C SER A 305 5.51 13.61 8.57
N CYS A 306 6.37 12.60 8.45
CA CYS A 306 6.07 11.34 7.79
C CYS A 306 6.33 10.16 8.72
N PHE A 307 5.36 9.31 8.91
CA PHE A 307 5.54 7.99 9.51
C PHE A 307 5.53 6.93 8.44
N VAL A 308 6.44 5.98 8.56
CA VAL A 308 6.48 4.79 7.71
C VAL A 308 6.27 3.55 8.57
N TYR A 309 5.50 2.59 8.08
CA TYR A 309 5.26 1.34 8.81
C TYR A 309 5.04 0.14 7.88
N ASN A 310 5.43 -1.01 8.37
CA ASN A 310 5.16 -2.30 7.75
C ASN A 310 3.64 -2.53 7.71
N ALA A 311 3.07 -2.86 6.56
CA ALA A 311 1.62 -3.05 6.40
C ALA A 311 1.06 -4.27 7.16
N HIS A 312 1.92 -5.16 7.66
CA HIS A 312 1.54 -6.24 8.58
C HIS A 312 1.38 -5.77 10.03
N LEU A 313 1.85 -4.56 10.35
CA LEU A 313 1.70 -3.97 11.69
C LEU A 313 0.22 -3.73 11.98
N TRP A 314 -0.22 -4.13 13.16
CA TRP A 314 -1.57 -3.83 13.61
C TRP A 314 -1.74 -2.34 13.83
N HIS A 315 -2.73 -1.76 13.17
CA HIS A 315 -2.98 -0.32 13.22
C HIS A 315 -4.46 0.01 13.01
N GLY A 316 -4.81 1.26 13.24
CA GLY A 316 -6.16 1.77 13.01
C GLY A 316 -6.24 3.28 13.24
N GLY A 317 -7.34 3.89 12.84
CA GLY A 317 -7.63 5.28 13.15
C GLY A 317 -8.24 5.44 14.54
N THR A 318 -7.90 6.53 15.25
CA THR A 318 -8.63 6.94 16.44
C THR A 318 -9.72 7.96 16.07
N GLN A 319 -10.65 8.20 16.98
CA GLN A 319 -11.70 9.21 16.77
C GLN A 319 -11.10 10.62 16.82
N ASN A 320 -11.50 11.47 15.89
CA ASN A 320 -11.24 12.91 15.96
C ASN A 320 -12.25 13.57 16.93
N CYS A 321 -11.81 13.78 18.17
CA CYS A 321 -12.62 14.40 19.21
C CYS A 321 -12.58 15.94 19.17
N THR A 322 -11.86 16.54 18.19
CA THR A 322 -11.75 17.98 18.02
C THR A 322 -12.81 18.52 17.05
N ASN A 323 -12.92 19.84 16.97
CA ASN A 323 -13.76 20.52 15.98
C ASN A 323 -13.03 20.89 14.68
N ARG A 324 -11.84 20.33 14.44
CA ARG A 324 -10.99 20.61 13.27
C ARG A 324 -10.88 19.38 12.37
N LEU A 325 -10.64 19.63 11.10
CA LEU A 325 -10.27 18.57 10.17
C LEU A 325 -8.88 18.02 10.49
N ARG A 326 -8.66 16.73 10.28
CA ARG A 326 -7.34 16.12 10.38
C ARG A 326 -7.02 15.44 9.04
N ARG A 327 -6.18 16.09 8.24
CA ARG A 327 -5.79 15.67 6.90
C ARG A 327 -4.51 14.85 6.94
N ALA A 328 -4.50 13.75 6.21
CA ALA A 328 -3.32 12.93 5.96
C ALA A 328 -3.23 12.53 4.48
N GLN A 329 -2.02 12.35 4.00
CA GLN A 329 -1.76 11.73 2.71
C GLN A 329 -1.04 10.41 2.95
N HIS A 330 -1.61 9.34 2.45
CA HIS A 330 -1.01 8.02 2.48
C HIS A 330 -0.37 7.70 1.13
N CYS A 331 0.74 6.95 1.15
CA CYS A 331 1.24 6.27 -0.03
C CYS A 331 1.68 4.84 0.35
N PHE A 332 1.63 3.97 -0.62
CA PHE A 332 1.82 2.54 -0.45
C PHE A 332 2.89 2.06 -1.41
N PHE A 333 3.81 1.26 -0.89
CA PHE A 333 4.85 0.59 -1.67
C PHE A 333 4.74 -0.91 -1.47
N GLY A 334 4.87 -1.66 -2.54
CA GLY A 334 4.87 -3.11 -2.50
C GLY A 334 6.14 -3.68 -3.11
N ARG A 335 6.49 -4.91 -2.78
CA ARG A 335 7.49 -5.66 -3.54
C ARG A 335 7.09 -5.69 -5.01
N SER A 336 8.06 -5.75 -5.90
CA SER A 336 7.82 -5.70 -7.35
C SER A 336 6.81 -6.72 -7.84
N GLN A 337 6.79 -7.92 -7.26
CA GLN A 337 5.84 -9.00 -7.61
C GLN A 337 4.42 -8.80 -7.06
N ILE A 338 4.22 -7.88 -6.11
CA ILE A 338 2.88 -7.65 -5.55
C ILE A 338 2.03 -6.84 -6.52
N PRO A 339 0.78 -7.23 -6.78
CA PRO A 339 -0.14 -6.45 -7.58
C PRO A 339 -0.33 -5.04 -7.02
N SER A 340 -0.34 -4.04 -7.88
CA SER A 340 -0.62 -2.66 -7.46
C SER A 340 -2.09 -2.49 -7.13
N SER A 341 -2.42 -1.77 -6.06
CA SER A 341 -3.80 -1.34 -5.77
C SER A 341 -4.29 -0.30 -6.78
N THR A 342 -3.35 0.45 -7.38
CA THR A 342 -3.61 1.42 -8.44
C THR A 342 -3.02 0.94 -9.74
N ASP A 343 -3.82 0.94 -10.79
CA ASP A 343 -3.36 0.68 -12.15
C ASP A 343 -2.76 1.97 -12.74
N VAL A 344 -1.58 2.35 -12.23
CA VAL A 344 -0.94 3.62 -12.55
C VAL A 344 -0.88 3.89 -14.07
N PRO A 345 -0.45 2.95 -14.92
CA PRO A 345 -0.39 3.18 -16.37
C PRO A 345 -1.72 3.61 -17.00
N ASN A 346 -2.84 3.11 -16.48
CA ASN A 346 -4.17 3.39 -17.02
C ASN A 346 -4.88 4.57 -16.36
N VAL A 347 -4.48 4.95 -15.15
CA VAL A 347 -5.18 6.00 -14.39
C VAL A 347 -4.39 7.31 -14.28
N ILE A 348 -3.12 7.31 -14.66
CA ILE A 348 -2.28 8.49 -14.58
C ILE A 348 -2.80 9.59 -15.53
N ASP A 349 -2.89 10.79 -15.00
CA ASP A 349 -3.25 11.97 -15.80
C ASP A 349 -2.16 12.29 -16.82
N LYS A 350 -2.56 12.71 -18.04
CA LYS A 350 -1.64 12.96 -19.13
C LYS A 350 -0.65 14.09 -18.85
N ASP A 351 -1.08 15.13 -18.15
CA ASP A 351 -0.20 16.25 -17.83
C ASP A 351 0.76 15.88 -16.69
N VAL A 352 0.31 15.08 -15.74
CA VAL A 352 1.20 14.46 -14.73
C VAL A 352 2.25 13.58 -15.44
N TYR A 353 1.82 12.66 -16.32
CA TYR A 353 2.74 11.77 -17.04
C TYR A 353 3.82 12.51 -17.84
N ARG A 354 3.42 13.58 -18.56
CA ARG A 354 4.34 14.35 -19.42
C ARG A 354 5.49 15.01 -18.67
N ARG A 355 5.28 15.41 -17.41
CA ARG A 355 6.32 16.06 -16.60
C ARG A 355 7.26 15.10 -15.90
N LEU A 356 6.87 13.83 -15.75
CA LEU A 356 7.66 12.84 -15.04
C LEU A 356 8.97 12.51 -15.79
N GLY A 357 10.08 12.63 -15.09
CA GLY A 357 11.38 12.15 -15.54
C GLY A 357 11.53 10.62 -15.38
N ARG A 358 12.70 10.11 -15.72
CA ARG A 358 13.05 8.69 -15.63
C ARG A 358 12.97 8.17 -14.18
N ILE A 359 13.39 8.99 -13.22
CA ILE A 359 13.45 8.58 -11.81
C ILE A 359 12.03 8.40 -11.26
N GLU A 360 11.15 9.38 -11.47
CA GLU A 360 9.75 9.32 -11.02
C GLU A 360 9.01 8.14 -11.67
N ARG A 361 9.22 7.94 -12.98
CA ARG A 361 8.63 6.81 -13.70
C ARG A 361 9.10 5.47 -13.16
N ALA A 362 10.37 5.36 -12.80
CA ALA A 362 10.93 4.14 -12.20
C ALA A 362 10.28 3.81 -10.85
N ILE A 363 10.07 4.81 -9.98
CA ILE A 363 9.38 4.61 -8.69
C ILE A 363 7.91 4.24 -8.89
N LEU A 364 7.24 4.87 -9.87
CA LEU A 364 5.84 4.59 -10.23
C LEU A 364 5.67 3.29 -11.05
N ASP A 365 6.76 2.68 -11.48
CA ASP A 365 6.82 1.46 -12.33
C ASP A 365 6.02 1.62 -13.64
N ILE A 366 6.23 2.74 -14.36
CA ILE A 366 5.59 3.10 -15.64
C ILE A 366 6.61 3.41 -16.73
N GLY A 367 6.38 2.89 -17.93
CA GLY A 367 7.17 3.11 -19.13
C GLY A 367 6.77 4.33 -19.95
#